data_8daa0dec14fd8a042c377335cd973a11
#
_entry.id   8daa0dec14fd8a042c377335cd973a11
#
_cell.length_a   1.000
_cell.length_b   1.000
_cell.length_c   1.000
_cell.angle_alpha   90.00
_cell.angle_beta   90.00
_cell.angle_gamma   90.00
#
_symmetry.space_group_name_H-M   'P 1'
#
loop_
_entity.id
_entity.type
_entity.pdbx_description
1 polymer ?
#
loop_
_entity_poly.entity_id
_entity_poly.type
_entity_poly.pdbx_seq_one_letter_code
_entity_poly.pdbx_strand_id
1 'polypeptide(L)'
;MNYNWLYDRQGIPIAYILLSGEIFAVDGRPLAYLVGMHIYSYSGRCIGFFFNGWLLDRAGAYVLYTAGAIGGPLRPVRRIAPIPCIRHIAPIKSFRQWPPQMPRPILAWSSRYAGLEFFMS
;
A
#
# COMPACT_ATOMS: atom_id res chain seq x y z
N MET A 1 11.54 -14.56 -1.26
CA MET A 1 11.49 -13.32 -2.04
C MET A 1 11.54 -12.12 -1.11
N ASN A 2 12.10 -11.02 -1.58
CA ASN A 2 12.37 -9.85 -0.74
C ASN A 2 11.24 -8.83 -0.76
N TYR A 3 10.06 -9.23 -1.22
CA TYR A 3 8.93 -8.33 -1.30
C TYR A 3 7.62 -9.09 -1.22
N ASN A 4 6.54 -8.36 -0.90
CA ASN A 4 5.18 -8.88 -0.85
C ASN A 4 4.33 -8.11 -1.87
N TRP A 5 3.58 -8.86 -2.68
CA TRP A 5 2.64 -8.26 -3.60
C TRP A 5 1.47 -7.63 -2.86
N LEU A 6 0.99 -6.52 -3.38
CA LEU A 6 -0.19 -5.82 -2.91
C LEU A 6 -1.30 -5.99 -3.94
N TYR A 7 -2.39 -6.60 -3.51
CA TYR A 7 -3.51 -6.96 -4.36
C TYR A 7 -4.67 -6.01 -4.13
N ASP A 8 -5.39 -5.68 -5.21
CA ASP A 8 -6.59 -4.86 -5.10
C ASP A 8 -7.81 -5.74 -4.76
N ARG A 9 -8.98 -5.11 -4.68
CA ARG A 9 -10.21 -5.81 -4.28
C ARG A 9 -10.69 -6.84 -5.30
N GLN A 10 -10.11 -6.85 -6.48
CA GLN A 10 -10.38 -7.85 -7.51
C GLN A 10 -9.33 -8.96 -7.53
N GLY A 11 -8.37 -8.92 -6.62
CA GLY A 11 -7.30 -9.89 -6.53
C GLY A 11 -6.16 -9.66 -7.52
N ILE A 12 -6.09 -8.49 -8.13
CA ILE A 12 -5.06 -8.16 -9.10
C ILE A 12 -3.84 -7.60 -8.37
N PRO A 13 -2.63 -8.17 -8.58
CA PRO A 13 -1.41 -7.60 -7.99
C PRO A 13 -1.03 -6.33 -8.76
N ILE A 14 -1.08 -5.18 -8.09
CA ILE A 14 -0.86 -3.88 -8.72
C ILE A 14 0.41 -3.19 -8.24
N ALA A 15 0.94 -3.59 -7.11
CA ALA A 15 2.13 -3.00 -6.52
C ALA A 15 2.79 -4.04 -5.63
N TYR A 16 3.96 -3.72 -5.09
CA TYR A 16 4.62 -4.59 -4.11
C TYR A 16 5.40 -3.75 -3.12
N ILE A 17 5.59 -4.32 -1.92
CA ILE A 17 6.32 -3.67 -0.84
C ILE A 17 7.58 -4.47 -0.55
N LEU A 18 8.73 -3.79 -0.52
CA LEU A 18 10.00 -4.39 -0.15
C LEU A 18 10.10 -4.56 1.36
N LEU A 19 11.01 -5.42 1.80
CA LEU A 19 11.30 -5.57 3.23
C LEU A 19 11.77 -4.26 3.85
N SER A 20 12.40 -3.38 3.06
CA SER A 20 12.84 -2.05 3.51
C SER A 20 11.68 -1.08 3.71
N GLY A 21 10.47 -1.43 3.27
CA GLY A 21 9.28 -0.60 3.39
C GLY A 21 8.94 0.20 2.14
N GLU A 22 9.79 0.21 1.13
CA GLU A 22 9.52 0.93 -0.12
C GLU A 22 8.46 0.20 -0.94
N ILE A 23 7.55 0.96 -1.53
CA ILE A 23 6.43 0.44 -2.34
C ILE A 23 6.61 0.88 -3.79
N PHE A 24 6.56 -0.08 -4.71
CA PHE A 24 6.72 0.16 -6.13
C PHE A 24 5.53 -0.39 -6.91
N ALA A 25 5.20 0.26 -8.02
CA ALA A 25 4.26 -0.28 -8.99
C ALA A 25 4.90 -1.42 -9.79
N VAL A 26 4.08 -2.21 -10.46
CA VAL A 26 4.55 -3.31 -11.31
C VAL A 26 5.54 -2.82 -12.38
N ASP A 27 5.34 -1.62 -12.91
CA ASP A 27 6.21 -1.02 -13.93
C ASP A 27 7.51 -0.44 -13.38
N GLY A 28 7.74 -0.53 -12.07
CA GLY A 28 8.98 -0.07 -11.44
C GLY A 28 8.93 1.33 -10.88
N ARG A 29 7.82 2.05 -11.02
CA ARG A 29 7.69 3.40 -10.46
C ARG A 29 7.65 3.35 -8.94
N PRO A 30 8.47 4.16 -8.23
CA PRO A 30 8.35 4.28 -6.79
C PRO A 30 7.06 5.02 -6.43
N LEU A 31 6.28 4.46 -5.51
CA LEU A 31 4.97 4.99 -5.15
C LEU A 31 4.97 5.66 -3.78
N ALA A 32 5.56 5.02 -2.79
CA ALA A 32 5.48 5.45 -1.41
C ALA A 32 6.48 4.64 -0.58
N TYR A 33 6.53 4.92 0.72
CA TYR A 33 7.35 4.13 1.63
C TYR A 33 6.69 4.06 3.01
N LEU A 34 7.05 3.01 3.74
CA LEU A 34 6.49 2.71 5.04
C LEU A 34 7.45 3.15 6.14
N VAL A 35 6.94 3.84 7.15
CA VAL A 35 7.67 4.16 8.38
C VAL A 35 6.82 3.70 9.55
N GLY A 36 7.24 2.64 10.22
CA GLY A 36 6.40 1.98 11.22
C GLY A 36 5.15 1.44 10.54
N MET A 37 3.98 1.93 10.94
CA MET A 37 2.72 1.55 10.31
C MET A 37 2.14 2.68 9.44
N HIS A 38 2.91 3.75 9.21
CA HIS A 38 2.46 4.91 8.43
C HIS A 38 3.02 4.84 7.03
N ILE A 39 2.19 5.09 6.02
CA ILE A 39 2.59 5.12 4.62
C ILE A 39 2.72 6.57 4.18
N TYR A 40 3.89 6.92 3.66
CA TYR A 40 4.21 8.28 3.23
C TYR A 40 4.46 8.34 1.74
N SER A 41 3.92 9.37 1.10
CA SER A 41 4.35 9.74 -0.24
C SER A 41 5.71 10.41 -0.17
N TYR A 42 6.40 10.52 -1.31
CA TYR A 42 7.72 11.16 -1.33
C TYR A 42 7.64 12.67 -1.10
N SER A 43 6.45 13.26 -1.16
CA SER A 43 6.21 14.65 -0.76
C SER A 43 6.18 14.83 0.77
N GLY A 44 6.20 13.72 1.52
CA GLY A 44 6.17 13.75 2.98
C GLY A 44 4.77 13.67 3.59
N ARG A 45 3.75 13.53 2.78
CA ARG A 45 2.36 13.42 3.26
C ARG A 45 2.06 11.98 3.66
N CYS A 46 1.46 11.80 4.84
CA CYS A 46 0.96 10.48 5.24
C CYS A 46 -0.34 10.19 4.48
N ILE A 47 -0.33 9.13 3.68
CA ILE A 47 -1.47 8.78 2.82
C ILE A 47 -2.29 7.62 3.35
N GLY A 48 -1.77 6.88 4.32
CA GLY A 48 -2.50 5.76 4.88
C GLY A 48 -1.68 4.97 5.87
N PHE A 49 -2.12 3.76 6.15
CA PHE A 49 -1.53 2.92 7.20
C PHE A 49 -1.37 1.49 6.71
N PHE A 50 -0.39 0.80 7.29
CA PHE A 50 -0.18 -0.63 7.05
C PHE A 50 -0.55 -1.37 8.34
N PHE A 51 -1.56 -2.24 8.26
CA PHE A 51 -2.13 -2.90 9.44
C PHE A 51 -2.55 -4.33 9.11
N ASN A 52 -2.01 -5.30 9.83
CA ASN A 52 -2.33 -6.73 9.67
C ASN A 52 -2.21 -7.23 8.23
N GLY A 53 -1.23 -6.71 7.47
CA GLY A 53 -1.04 -7.08 6.08
C GLY A 53 -1.91 -6.33 5.09
N TRP A 54 -2.63 -5.31 5.54
CA TRP A 54 -3.49 -4.47 4.71
C TRP A 54 -2.94 -3.05 4.60
N LEU A 55 -3.20 -2.42 3.46
CA LEU A 55 -3.08 -0.97 3.33
C LEU A 55 -4.45 -0.36 3.57
N LEU A 56 -4.51 0.54 4.53
CA LEU A 56 -5.72 1.28 4.88
C LEU A 56 -5.59 2.71 4.39
N ASP A 57 -6.72 3.32 4.02
CA ASP A 57 -6.73 4.74 3.71
C ASP A 57 -6.74 5.56 5.02
N ARG A 58 -6.76 6.88 4.90
CA ARG A 58 -6.68 7.77 6.06
C ARG A 58 -7.93 7.70 6.95
N ALA A 59 -9.03 7.20 6.42
CA ALA A 59 -10.25 6.99 7.18
C ALA A 59 -10.27 5.63 7.88
N GLY A 60 -9.31 4.75 7.59
CA GLY A 60 -9.24 3.42 8.17
C GLY A 60 -9.95 2.35 7.37
N ALA A 61 -10.38 2.65 6.14
CA ALA A 61 -10.97 1.66 5.26
C ALA A 61 -9.88 0.92 4.46
N TYR A 62 -10.18 -0.28 4.02
CA TYR A 62 -9.21 -1.20 3.42
C TYR A 62 -9.08 -0.94 1.92
N VAL A 63 -7.84 -0.85 1.43
CA VAL A 63 -7.55 -0.54 0.03
C VAL A 63 -6.89 -1.70 -0.69
N LEU A 64 -5.76 -2.17 -0.17
CA LEU A 64 -4.97 -3.25 -0.77
C LEU A 64 -4.59 -4.26 0.30
N TYR A 65 -4.24 -5.47 -0.12
CA TYR A 65 -3.84 -6.51 0.83
C TYR A 65 -2.66 -7.32 0.32
N THR A 66 -1.90 -7.87 1.27
CA THR A 66 -0.86 -8.86 1.01
C THR A 66 -1.43 -10.26 1.11
N ALA A 67 -0.67 -11.24 0.63
CA ALA A 67 -1.09 -12.64 0.74
C ALA A 67 -1.27 -13.10 2.18
N GLY A 68 -0.54 -12.50 3.12
CA GLY A 68 -0.62 -12.84 4.53
C GLY A 68 -1.58 -11.96 5.34
N ALA A 69 -2.43 -11.17 4.70
CA ALA A 69 -3.34 -10.27 5.39
C ALA A 69 -4.33 -11.04 6.27
N ILE A 70 -4.64 -10.46 7.43
CA ILE A 70 -5.52 -11.05 8.43
C ILE A 70 -6.69 -10.11 8.69
N GLY A 71 -7.90 -10.67 8.83
CA GLY A 71 -9.10 -9.89 9.10
C GLY A 71 -9.51 -9.07 7.88
N GLY A 72 -10.24 -8.00 8.11
CA GLY A 72 -10.69 -7.11 7.04
C GLY A 72 -11.85 -7.67 6.23
N PRO A 73 -12.21 -7.01 5.13
CA PRO A 73 -13.27 -7.47 4.26
C PRO A 73 -12.91 -8.77 3.54
N LEU A 74 -13.90 -9.41 2.97
CA LEU A 74 -13.71 -10.65 2.23
C LEU A 74 -12.80 -10.42 1.03
N ARG A 75 -11.80 -11.27 0.86
CA ARG A 75 -10.80 -11.15 -0.20
C ARG A 75 -11.10 -12.15 -1.32
N PRO A 76 -11.02 -11.72 -2.59
CA PRO A 76 -11.15 -12.66 -3.71
C PRO A 76 -9.90 -13.53 -3.84
N VAL A 77 -9.98 -14.53 -4.73
CA VAL A 77 -8.82 -15.32 -5.10
C VAL A 77 -7.81 -14.43 -5.78
N ARG A 78 -6.55 -14.52 -5.35
CA ARG A 78 -5.47 -13.71 -5.91
C ARG A 78 -5.08 -14.23 -7.30
N ARG A 79 -4.85 -13.32 -8.22
CA ARG A 79 -4.33 -13.65 -9.54
C ARG A 79 -2.82 -13.86 -9.46
N ILE A 80 -2.28 -14.56 -10.46
CA ILE A 80 -0.85 -14.81 -10.56
C ILE A 80 -0.13 -13.47 -10.78
N ALA A 81 0.89 -13.22 -9.97
CA ALA A 81 1.66 -11.99 -10.06
C ALA A 81 2.58 -12.01 -11.29
N PRO A 82 2.72 -10.88 -11.99
CA PRO A 82 3.67 -10.77 -13.09
C PRO A 82 5.10 -10.67 -12.55
N ILE A 83 6.07 -10.71 -13.48
CA ILE A 83 7.45 -10.38 -13.14
C ILE A 83 7.53 -8.85 -13.12
N PRO A 84 7.94 -8.24 -12.00
CA PRO A 84 7.99 -6.78 -11.94
C PRO A 84 9.10 -6.23 -12.83
N CYS A 85 8.89 -5.03 -13.36
CA CYS A 85 9.89 -4.32 -14.13
C CYS A 85 11.02 -3.84 -13.22
N ILE A 86 12.16 -3.48 -13.82
CA ILE A 86 13.29 -2.91 -13.08
C ILE A 86 12.81 -1.66 -12.35
N ARG A 87 13.16 -1.56 -11.07
CA ARG A 87 12.75 -0.43 -10.24
C ARG A 87 13.50 0.83 -10.64
N HIS A 88 12.76 1.93 -10.72
CA HIS A 88 13.34 3.24 -10.91
C HIS A 88 13.94 3.74 -9.59
N ILE A 89 14.85 4.70 -9.69
CA ILE A 89 15.44 5.33 -8.51
C ILE A 89 14.34 6.14 -7.82
N ALA A 90 14.19 5.93 -6.51
CA ALA A 90 13.19 6.65 -5.74
C ALA A 90 13.55 8.13 -5.61
N PRO A 91 12.56 9.02 -5.58
CA PRO A 91 12.80 10.44 -5.32
C PRO A 91 13.41 10.66 -3.95
N ILE A 92 14.01 11.82 -3.75
CA ILE A 92 14.46 12.25 -2.43
C ILE A 92 13.23 12.47 -1.56
N LYS A 93 13.26 11.90 -0.36
CA LYS A 93 12.15 12.04 0.58
C LYS A 93 12.10 13.45 1.13
N SER A 94 10.95 14.11 1.01
CA SER A 94 10.69 15.39 1.66
C SER A 94 10.47 15.19 3.16
N PHE A 95 10.52 16.26 3.93
CA PHE A 95 10.18 16.19 5.35
C PHE A 95 8.80 15.60 5.52
N ARG A 96 8.70 14.61 6.42
CA ARG A 96 7.45 13.93 6.65
C ARG A 96 6.52 14.76 7.52
N GLN A 97 5.26 14.71 7.17
CA GLN A 97 4.18 15.15 8.03
C GLN A 97 4.29 14.43 9.38
N TRP A 98 3.97 15.12 10.47
CA TRP A 98 3.90 14.47 11.78
C TRP A 98 2.98 13.24 11.67
N PRO A 99 3.40 12.08 12.18
CA PRO A 99 2.62 10.87 11.98
C PRO A 99 1.23 11.01 12.64
N PRO A 100 0.15 10.96 11.86
CA PRO A 100 -1.18 11.02 12.44
C PRO A 100 -1.51 9.74 13.18
N GLN A 101 -2.38 9.85 14.15
CA GLN A 101 -2.87 8.68 14.85
C GLN A 101 -3.71 7.83 13.90
N MET A 102 -3.43 6.52 13.86
CA MET A 102 -4.20 5.61 13.04
C MET A 102 -5.65 5.54 13.57
N PRO A 103 -6.66 5.75 12.71
CA PRO A 103 -8.05 5.60 13.12
C PRO A 103 -8.40 4.13 13.36
N ARG A 104 -9.53 3.89 14.02
CA ARG A 104 -10.04 2.53 14.15
C ARG A 104 -10.35 1.98 12.76
N PRO A 105 -9.87 0.78 12.42
CA PRO A 105 -10.17 0.20 11.11
C PRO A 105 -11.66 0.04 10.89
N ILE A 106 -12.11 0.41 9.70
CA ILE A 106 -13.49 0.23 9.27
C ILE A 106 -13.54 -1.07 8.48
N LEU A 107 -14.36 -2.03 8.87
CA LEU A 107 -14.43 -3.34 8.24
C LEU A 107 -15.15 -3.24 6.88
N ALA A 108 -14.56 -2.54 5.95
CA ALA A 108 -15.11 -2.32 4.62
C ALA A 108 -13.99 -1.90 3.65
N TRP A 109 -14.19 -2.19 2.37
CA TRP A 109 -13.35 -1.64 1.32
C TRP A 109 -13.49 -0.13 1.27
N SER A 110 -12.40 0.56 0.91
CA SER A 110 -12.43 2.00 0.78
C SER A 110 -13.41 2.42 -0.30
N SER A 111 -14.23 3.43 0.00
CA SER A 111 -15.12 4.03 -1.00
C SER A 111 -14.39 5.06 -1.86
N ARG A 112 -13.17 5.45 -1.47
CA ARG A 112 -12.38 6.47 -2.17
C ARG A 112 -11.36 5.89 -3.12
N TYR A 113 -10.72 4.76 -2.75
CA TYR A 113 -9.58 4.23 -3.48
C TYR A 113 -9.78 2.75 -3.76
N ALA A 114 -9.60 2.36 -5.00
CA ALA A 114 -9.73 0.98 -5.43
C ALA A 114 -8.43 0.38 -5.99
N GLY A 115 -7.40 1.20 -6.19
CA GLY A 115 -6.15 0.75 -6.79
C GLY A 115 -5.03 1.78 -6.64
N LEU A 116 -4.25 1.98 -7.70
CA LEU A 116 -3.05 2.83 -7.65
C LEU A 116 -3.33 4.29 -7.34
N GLU A 117 -4.55 4.77 -7.57
CA GLU A 117 -4.91 6.15 -7.23
C GLU A 117 -4.77 6.45 -5.74
N PHE A 118 -4.74 5.42 -4.90
CA PHE A 118 -4.45 5.57 -3.48
C PHE A 118 -3.12 6.30 -3.26
N PHE A 119 -2.11 5.96 -4.06
CA PHE A 119 -0.77 6.53 -3.92
C PHE A 119 -0.68 7.95 -4.46
N MET A 120 -1.70 8.43 -5.13
CA MET A 120 -1.79 9.79 -5.66
C MET A 120 -2.50 10.76 -4.71
N SER A 121 -2.96 10.27 -3.57
CA SER A 121 -3.74 11.08 -2.64
C SER A 121 -2.93 12.08 -1.83
#